data_d86b0008b528a4a4d214f044f24a6925
#
_entry.id   d86b0008b528a4a4d214f044f24a6925
#
_cell.length_a   1.000
_cell.length_b   1.000
_cell.length_c   1.000
_cell.angle_alpha   90.00
_cell.angle_beta   90.00
_cell.angle_gamma   90.00
#
_symmetry.space_group_name_H-M   'P 1'
#
loop_
_entity.id
_entity.type
_entity.pdbx_description
1 polymer ?
#
loop_
_entity_poly.entity_id
_entity_poly.type
_entity_poly.pdbx_seq_one_letter_code
_entity_poly.pdbx_strand_id
1 'polypeptide(L)'
;MTTTIYSLAISAQAVLDMHSLNNEGGEGNQIQTRMVNIVDREGRLHSVNAISGDMFKHIQAEHFFRISGGKLPLCAGCREFNANRISADSSYEAYLSDKKVSDAAGIDRLLETCALDDVAGNLITAGNRSLPRKSVVEFGWVVALPEASATDSYFHVKYASERSGEQRKADSAEEARGANLGQAIFHRPASSGVYAIVSTIELARVGFNDITQRYAIHAEQRTARHKALLESILYSFIQPNGAMRSTQHPHLVDFRGVVSLSSQVVPAPTLSPLNTNFQEELEQVTGQLNRIRPGALALRPFKSLAEFTTIMSD
;
A
#
# COMPACT_ATOMS: atom_id res chain seq x y z
N MET A 1 30.57 -10.44 -1.29
CA MET A 1 30.14 -9.88 -2.59
C MET A 1 28.72 -9.38 -2.40
N THR A 2 28.47 -8.10 -2.63
CA THR A 2 27.13 -7.52 -2.59
C THR A 2 26.37 -7.99 -3.82
N THR A 3 25.31 -8.76 -3.62
CA THR A 3 24.45 -9.20 -4.72
C THR A 3 23.48 -8.07 -5.05
N THR A 4 23.44 -7.62 -6.29
CA THR A 4 22.46 -6.62 -6.74
C THR A 4 21.10 -7.29 -6.86
N ILE A 5 20.10 -6.80 -6.16
CA ILE A 5 18.71 -7.28 -6.27
C ILE A 5 18.01 -6.50 -7.39
N TYR A 6 17.49 -7.22 -8.38
CA TYR A 6 16.72 -6.67 -9.51
C TYR A 6 15.27 -6.42 -9.11
N SER A 7 14.63 -7.45 -8.54
CA SER A 7 13.26 -7.38 -8.03
C SER A 7 13.09 -8.29 -6.81
N LEU A 8 12.06 -8.00 -6.04
CA LEU A 8 11.62 -8.87 -4.96
C LEU A 8 10.10 -9.03 -4.98
N ALA A 9 9.61 -10.12 -4.40
CA ALA A 9 8.19 -10.34 -4.19
C ALA A 9 7.94 -10.86 -2.78
N ILE A 10 6.78 -10.52 -2.24
CA ILE A 10 6.33 -10.92 -0.90
C ILE A 10 5.08 -11.77 -1.07
N SER A 11 5.10 -12.98 -0.55
CA SER A 11 3.94 -13.86 -0.39
C SER A 11 3.80 -14.16 1.10
N ALA A 12 2.80 -13.58 1.77
CA ALA A 12 2.71 -13.62 3.22
C ALA A 12 1.29 -13.80 3.73
N GLN A 13 1.17 -14.32 4.94
CA GLN A 13 -0.04 -14.29 5.76
C GLN A 13 0.17 -13.35 6.95
N ALA A 14 -0.82 -12.51 7.23
CA ALA A 14 -0.89 -11.70 8.44
C ALA A 14 -2.12 -12.09 9.24
N VAL A 15 -2.00 -12.24 10.55
CA VAL A 15 -3.15 -12.31 11.45
C VAL A 15 -3.40 -10.91 11.98
N LEU A 16 -4.52 -10.33 11.58
CA LEU A 16 -4.93 -8.97 11.94
C LEU A 16 -6.26 -9.04 12.69
N ASP A 17 -6.29 -8.46 13.89
CA ASP A 17 -7.50 -8.40 14.69
C ASP A 17 -7.98 -6.97 14.89
N MET A 18 -9.31 -6.84 14.95
CA MET A 18 -10.04 -5.61 15.30
C MET A 18 -9.67 -4.40 14.43
N HIS A 19 -9.42 -4.62 13.15
CA HIS A 19 -9.03 -3.55 12.23
C HIS A 19 -10.19 -3.05 11.37
N SER A 20 -10.03 -1.83 10.87
CA SER A 20 -10.87 -1.21 9.85
C SER A 20 -9.98 -0.45 8.86
N LEU A 21 -9.03 -1.18 8.27
CA LEU A 21 -8.00 -0.60 7.41
C LEU A 21 -8.54 -0.08 6.09
N ASN A 22 -9.64 -0.67 5.58
CA ASN A 22 -10.25 -0.25 4.32
C ASN A 22 -11.78 -0.18 4.44
N ASN A 23 -12.31 1.03 4.38
CA ASN A 23 -13.75 1.29 4.38
C ASN A 23 -14.22 1.70 2.98
N GLU A 24 -15.48 1.37 2.65
CA GLU A 24 -16.08 1.72 1.35
C GLU A 24 -16.86 3.02 1.37
N GLY A 25 -17.20 3.52 2.54
CA GLY A 25 -18.06 4.67 2.73
C GLY A 25 -19.07 4.45 3.84
N GLY A 26 -20.11 5.28 3.91
CA GLY A 26 -21.16 5.18 4.90
C GLY A 26 -22.54 5.19 4.25
N GLU A 27 -23.45 4.42 4.82
CA GLU A 27 -24.88 4.45 4.50
C GLU A 27 -25.64 4.82 5.78
N GLY A 28 -26.17 6.03 5.81
CA GLY A 28 -26.79 6.58 7.02
C GLY A 28 -25.76 6.70 8.16
N ASN A 29 -25.98 5.98 9.25
CA ASN A 29 -25.10 5.95 10.42
C ASN A 29 -24.19 4.70 10.48
N GLN A 30 -24.11 3.94 9.39
CA GLN A 30 -23.25 2.77 9.26
C GLN A 30 -22.08 3.04 8.33
N ILE A 31 -20.88 2.70 8.77
CA ILE A 31 -19.69 2.64 7.93
C ILE A 31 -19.57 1.19 7.43
N GLN A 32 -19.38 1.04 6.12
CA GLN A 32 -19.20 -0.27 5.51
C GLN A 32 -17.71 -0.56 5.30
N THR A 33 -17.30 -1.80 5.56
CA THR A 33 -15.97 -2.29 5.22
C THR A 33 -15.95 -2.90 3.83
N ARG A 34 -14.77 -3.00 3.24
CA ARG A 34 -14.59 -3.59 1.92
C ARG A 34 -14.80 -5.11 1.98
N MET A 35 -15.79 -5.59 1.25
CA MET A 35 -16.05 -7.01 1.02
C MET A 35 -15.80 -7.33 -0.45
N VAL A 36 -15.16 -8.47 -0.72
CA VAL A 36 -14.88 -8.94 -2.09
C VAL A 36 -15.23 -10.41 -2.24
N ASN A 37 -15.46 -10.81 -3.48
CA ASN A 37 -15.68 -12.22 -3.79
C ASN A 37 -14.37 -12.84 -4.28
N ILE A 38 -14.01 -13.98 -3.70
CA ILE A 38 -12.88 -14.82 -4.11
C ILE A 38 -13.35 -16.24 -4.40
N VAL A 39 -12.58 -16.94 -5.22
CA VAL A 39 -12.81 -18.35 -5.51
C VAL A 39 -11.68 -19.16 -4.88
N ASP A 40 -12.03 -20.19 -4.11
CA ASP A 40 -11.07 -21.10 -3.52
C ASP A 40 -10.55 -22.14 -4.55
N ARG A 41 -9.65 -23.01 -4.08
CA ARG A 41 -9.01 -24.02 -4.92
C ARG A 41 -10.00 -25.08 -5.44
N GLU A 42 -11.09 -25.30 -4.73
CA GLU A 42 -12.18 -26.21 -5.08
C GLU A 42 -13.24 -25.56 -5.99
N GLY A 43 -13.05 -24.29 -6.37
CA GLY A 43 -13.97 -23.55 -7.23
C GLY A 43 -15.18 -22.96 -6.51
N ARG A 44 -15.19 -22.90 -5.16
CA ARG A 44 -16.28 -22.32 -4.38
C ARG A 44 -16.09 -20.83 -4.23
N LEU A 45 -17.17 -20.09 -4.38
CA LEU A 45 -17.19 -18.63 -4.22
C LEU A 45 -17.40 -18.27 -2.74
N HIS A 46 -16.58 -17.35 -2.24
CA HIS A 46 -16.63 -16.81 -0.89
C HIS A 46 -16.67 -15.28 -0.92
N SER A 47 -17.49 -14.68 -0.04
CA SER A 47 -17.44 -13.25 0.25
C SER A 47 -16.59 -13.02 1.49
N VAL A 48 -15.49 -12.30 1.35
CA VAL A 48 -14.52 -12.10 2.43
C VAL A 48 -14.17 -10.63 2.58
N ASN A 49 -13.73 -10.24 3.78
CA ASN A 49 -13.15 -8.93 4.00
C ASN A 49 -11.84 -8.76 3.23
N ALA A 50 -11.59 -7.55 2.74
CA ALA A 50 -10.38 -7.25 2.02
C ALA A 50 -9.87 -5.84 2.26
N ILE A 51 -8.57 -5.66 2.08
CA ILE A 51 -7.90 -4.37 2.03
C ILE A 51 -7.38 -4.21 0.60
N SER A 52 -7.77 -3.14 -0.08
CA SER A 52 -7.37 -2.93 -1.48
C SER A 52 -5.87 -2.73 -1.62
N GLY A 53 -5.32 -3.12 -2.77
CA GLY A 53 -3.94 -2.83 -3.11
C GLY A 53 -3.64 -1.32 -3.11
N ASP A 54 -4.62 -0.50 -3.48
CA ASP A 54 -4.49 0.96 -3.41
C ASP A 54 -4.33 1.48 -1.98
N MET A 55 -5.04 0.88 -1.01
CA MET A 55 -4.85 1.23 0.40
C MET A 55 -3.45 0.87 0.88
N PHE A 56 -2.94 -0.32 0.56
CA PHE A 56 -1.56 -0.69 0.91
C PHE A 56 -0.52 0.19 0.20
N LYS A 57 -0.75 0.54 -1.06
CA LYS A 57 0.09 1.52 -1.76
C LYS A 57 0.05 2.90 -1.10
N HIS A 58 -1.12 3.33 -0.63
CA HIS A 58 -1.25 4.60 0.12
C HIS A 58 -0.47 4.54 1.43
N ILE A 59 -0.60 3.45 2.20
CA ILE A 59 0.16 3.23 3.45
C ILE A 59 1.67 3.29 3.18
N GLN A 60 2.14 2.56 2.17
CA GLN A 60 3.55 2.56 1.78
C GLN A 60 4.02 3.95 1.33
N ALA A 61 3.23 4.65 0.53
CA ALA A 61 3.54 5.99 0.06
C ALA A 61 3.61 7.02 1.21
N GLU A 62 2.75 6.90 2.23
CA GLU A 62 2.80 7.75 3.43
C GLU A 62 4.10 7.52 4.22
N HIS A 63 4.52 6.26 4.42
CA HIS A 63 5.80 5.96 5.06
C HIS A 63 6.98 6.46 4.22
N PHE A 64 6.96 6.24 2.90
CA PHE A 64 8.00 6.74 2.01
C PHE A 64 8.10 8.27 2.05
N PHE A 65 6.98 8.97 2.04
CA PHE A 65 6.91 10.42 2.18
C PHE A 65 7.58 10.91 3.48
N ARG A 66 7.26 10.27 4.62
CA ARG A 66 7.84 10.62 5.93
C ARG A 66 9.35 10.38 5.98
N ILE A 67 9.82 9.25 5.43
CA ILE A 67 11.25 8.93 5.32
C ILE A 67 11.97 9.93 4.42
N SER A 68 11.31 10.36 3.33
CA SER A 68 11.87 11.29 2.34
C SER A 68 12.12 12.69 2.90
N GLY A 69 11.49 13.09 4.00
CA GLY A 69 11.51 14.43 4.57
C GLY A 69 12.89 15.09 4.59
N GLY A 70 13.16 16.01 3.65
CA GLY A 70 14.42 16.72 3.49
C GLY A 70 15.61 15.90 2.97
N LYS A 71 15.47 14.60 2.74
CA LYS A 71 16.54 13.68 2.30
C LYS A 71 16.46 13.32 0.82
N LEU A 72 15.24 13.18 0.30
CA LEU A 72 14.98 12.84 -1.10
C LEU A 72 14.23 13.99 -1.79
N PRO A 73 14.45 14.20 -3.10
CA PRO A 73 13.73 15.24 -3.83
C PRO A 73 12.24 14.86 -3.94
N LEU A 74 11.38 15.84 -3.67
CA LEU A 74 9.94 15.75 -3.86
C LEU A 74 9.45 16.96 -4.65
N CYS A 75 8.52 16.74 -5.59
CA CYS A 75 7.83 17.80 -6.31
C CYS A 75 6.93 18.62 -5.35
N ALA A 76 6.42 19.76 -5.81
CA ALA A 76 5.58 20.64 -4.98
C ALA A 76 4.37 19.90 -4.40
N GLY A 77 3.63 19.15 -5.22
CA GLY A 77 2.48 18.38 -4.76
C GLY A 77 2.86 17.28 -3.75
N CYS A 78 3.95 16.56 -3.99
CA CYS A 78 4.37 15.49 -3.07
C CYS A 78 4.93 16.02 -1.74
N ARG A 79 5.44 17.25 -1.65
CA ARG A 79 5.83 17.87 -0.38
C ARG A 79 4.65 18.09 0.57
N GLU A 80 3.46 18.26 0.02
CA GLU A 80 2.20 18.39 0.74
C GLU A 80 1.43 17.07 0.85
N PHE A 81 2.00 15.97 0.37
CA PHE A 81 1.34 14.67 0.23
C PHE A 81 0.02 14.78 -0.55
N ASN A 82 -0.02 15.67 -1.54
CA ASN A 82 -1.19 15.89 -2.40
C ASN A 82 -1.40 14.69 -3.33
N ALA A 83 -2.64 14.24 -3.45
CA ALA A 83 -3.00 13.09 -4.30
C ALA A 83 -2.69 13.31 -5.80
N ASN A 84 -2.70 14.56 -6.28
CA ASN A 84 -2.33 14.90 -7.65
C ASN A 84 -0.80 14.85 -7.91
N ARG A 85 0.02 14.76 -6.85
CA ARG A 85 1.46 14.57 -6.92
C ARG A 85 2.13 15.58 -7.87
N ILE A 86 2.98 15.10 -8.82
CA ILE A 86 3.70 15.98 -9.75
C ILE A 86 2.76 16.75 -10.70
N SER A 87 1.54 16.27 -10.92
CA SER A 87 0.53 17.02 -11.68
C SER A 87 0.06 18.30 -10.95
N ALA A 88 0.34 18.45 -9.65
CA ALA A 88 0.12 19.69 -8.89
C ALA A 88 1.38 20.58 -8.84
N ASP A 89 2.46 20.23 -9.52
CA ASP A 89 3.68 21.04 -9.61
C ASP A 89 3.62 21.93 -10.86
N SER A 90 3.35 23.22 -10.66
CA SER A 90 3.21 24.19 -11.75
C SER A 90 4.47 24.33 -12.62
N SER A 91 5.65 24.11 -12.06
CA SER A 91 6.90 24.16 -12.80
C SER A 91 7.06 22.97 -13.75
N TYR A 92 6.61 21.80 -13.31
CA TYR A 92 6.60 20.60 -14.13
C TYR A 92 5.49 20.68 -15.22
N GLU A 93 4.32 21.19 -14.86
CA GLU A 93 3.24 21.41 -15.82
C GLU A 93 3.64 22.39 -16.93
N ALA A 94 4.26 23.51 -16.57
CA ALA A 94 4.81 24.48 -17.52
C ALA A 94 5.85 23.86 -18.45
N TYR A 95 6.75 23.03 -17.90
CA TYR A 95 7.75 22.31 -18.69
C TYR A 95 7.13 21.36 -19.70
N LEU A 96 6.12 20.55 -19.32
CA LEU A 96 5.44 19.63 -20.21
C LEU A 96 4.56 20.32 -21.25
N SER A 97 4.11 21.54 -20.99
CA SER A 97 3.30 22.33 -21.92
C SER A 97 4.07 22.82 -23.13
N ASP A 98 5.40 22.86 -23.08
CA ASP A 98 6.26 23.14 -24.24
C ASP A 98 6.21 21.94 -25.21
N LYS A 99 5.70 22.20 -26.42
CA LYS A 99 5.58 21.19 -27.51
C LYS A 99 6.93 20.62 -27.97
N LYS A 100 8.04 21.27 -27.64
CA LYS A 100 9.40 20.79 -27.98
C LYS A 100 9.88 19.70 -27.01
N VAL A 101 9.29 19.61 -25.84
CA VAL A 101 9.64 18.59 -24.84
C VAL A 101 9.07 17.24 -25.30
N SER A 102 9.92 16.24 -25.45
CA SER A 102 9.51 14.86 -25.75
C SER A 102 8.95 14.17 -24.49
N ASP A 103 8.17 13.10 -24.68
CA ASP A 103 7.66 12.28 -23.58
C ASP A 103 8.81 11.67 -22.76
N ALA A 104 9.89 11.26 -23.42
CA ALA A 104 11.08 10.76 -22.77
C ALA A 104 11.72 11.83 -21.84
N ALA A 105 11.85 13.07 -22.31
CA ALA A 105 12.35 14.17 -21.49
C ALA A 105 11.41 14.52 -20.34
N GLY A 106 10.09 14.38 -20.55
CA GLY A 106 9.08 14.51 -19.49
C GLY A 106 9.28 13.50 -18.38
N ILE A 107 9.51 12.22 -18.72
CA ILE A 107 9.79 11.17 -17.73
C ILE A 107 11.14 11.42 -17.03
N ASP A 108 12.21 11.78 -17.75
CA ASP A 108 13.50 12.10 -17.13
C ASP A 108 13.33 13.21 -16.08
N ARG A 109 12.64 14.28 -16.45
CA ARG A 109 12.35 15.39 -15.54
C ARG A 109 11.54 14.97 -14.30
N LEU A 110 10.53 14.09 -14.46
CA LEU A 110 9.78 13.53 -13.35
C LEU A 110 10.72 12.77 -12.38
N LEU A 111 11.53 11.86 -12.95
CA LEU A 111 12.45 11.02 -12.18
C LEU A 111 13.48 11.85 -11.41
N GLU A 112 13.99 12.93 -12.00
CA GLU A 112 14.90 13.86 -11.34
C GLU A 112 14.22 14.65 -10.22
N THR A 113 12.95 15.07 -10.45
CA THR A 113 12.24 16.01 -9.58
C THR A 113 11.63 15.32 -8.35
N CYS A 114 11.11 14.10 -8.50
CA CYS A 114 10.29 13.49 -7.44
C CYS A 114 10.57 12.01 -7.22
N ALA A 115 11.08 11.68 -6.04
CA ALA A 115 11.30 10.30 -5.62
C ALA A 115 9.99 9.54 -5.36
N LEU A 116 8.94 10.20 -4.87
CA LEU A 116 7.65 9.56 -4.60
C LEU A 116 6.93 9.22 -5.89
N ASP A 117 6.92 10.11 -6.91
CA ASP A 117 6.35 9.80 -8.22
C ASP A 117 7.12 8.71 -8.95
N ASP A 118 8.46 8.68 -8.78
CA ASP A 118 9.31 7.61 -9.32
C ASP A 118 8.88 6.24 -8.79
N VAL A 119 8.71 6.13 -7.47
CA VAL A 119 8.44 4.84 -6.78
C VAL A 119 6.97 4.44 -6.91
N ALA A 120 6.05 5.33 -6.60
CA ALA A 120 4.63 5.02 -6.53
C ALA A 120 3.93 5.05 -7.90
N GLY A 121 4.59 5.60 -8.93
CA GLY A 121 4.03 5.77 -10.26
C GLY A 121 2.94 6.85 -10.31
N ASN A 122 2.67 7.36 -11.50
CA ASN A 122 1.64 8.36 -11.74
C ASN A 122 1.20 8.33 -13.21
N LEU A 123 -0.04 8.72 -13.47
CA LEU A 123 -0.52 9.04 -14.81
C LEU A 123 -0.61 10.58 -14.92
N ILE A 124 0.31 11.16 -15.68
CA ILE A 124 0.39 12.61 -15.84
C ILE A 124 -0.48 13.00 -17.02
N THR A 125 -1.46 13.86 -16.79
CA THR A 125 -2.38 14.39 -17.81
C THR A 125 -2.21 15.90 -17.92
N ALA A 126 -1.05 16.36 -18.38
CA ALA A 126 -0.73 17.78 -18.56
C ALA A 126 -0.42 18.09 -20.03
N GLY A 127 -0.69 19.29 -20.49
CA GLY A 127 -0.37 19.75 -21.84
C GLY A 127 -1.01 18.93 -22.98
N ASN A 128 -2.23 18.39 -22.78
CA ASN A 128 -2.90 17.44 -23.69
C ASN A 128 -2.14 16.13 -23.93
N ARG A 129 -1.30 15.71 -22.99
CA ARG A 129 -0.54 14.46 -23.01
C ARG A 129 -1.08 13.49 -21.98
N SER A 130 -0.89 12.21 -22.20
CA SER A 130 -1.08 11.15 -21.22
C SER A 130 0.26 10.41 -21.07
N LEU A 131 0.99 10.72 -20.00
CA LEU A 131 2.35 10.24 -19.79
C LEU A 131 2.38 9.32 -18.55
N PRO A 132 2.41 7.98 -18.72
CA PRO A 132 2.40 7.06 -17.60
C PRO A 132 3.81 6.86 -17.03
N ARG A 133 3.97 6.98 -15.72
CA ARG A 133 5.06 6.38 -14.95
C ARG A 133 4.50 5.18 -14.21
N LYS A 134 4.85 3.97 -14.64
CA LYS A 134 4.42 2.75 -13.95
C LYS A 134 5.03 2.68 -12.55
N SER A 135 4.23 2.29 -11.57
CA SER A 135 4.69 2.03 -10.21
C SER A 135 5.80 0.96 -10.19
N VAL A 136 6.77 1.10 -9.31
CA VAL A 136 7.76 0.06 -9.03
C VAL A 136 7.32 -0.85 -7.87
N VAL A 137 6.27 -0.47 -7.15
CA VAL A 137 5.65 -1.25 -6.07
C VAL A 137 4.24 -1.60 -6.47
N GLU A 138 3.92 -2.86 -6.48
CA GLU A 138 2.59 -3.37 -6.76
C GLU A 138 2.11 -4.20 -5.58
N PHE A 139 0.93 -3.89 -5.05
CA PHE A 139 0.22 -4.71 -4.06
C PHE A 139 -1.00 -5.33 -4.72
N GLY A 140 -1.19 -6.63 -4.52
CA GLY A 140 -2.47 -7.27 -4.75
C GLY A 140 -3.48 -6.85 -3.67
N TRP A 141 -4.75 -7.24 -3.86
CA TRP A 141 -5.71 -7.18 -2.78
C TRP A 141 -5.24 -8.07 -1.63
N VAL A 142 -5.26 -7.53 -0.40
CA VAL A 142 -5.02 -8.29 0.81
C VAL A 142 -6.37 -8.85 1.23
N VAL A 143 -6.55 -10.15 1.06
CA VAL A 143 -7.84 -10.81 1.19
C VAL A 143 -7.85 -11.77 2.36
N ALA A 144 -8.94 -11.75 3.11
CA ALA A 144 -9.12 -12.65 4.24
C ALA A 144 -9.32 -14.10 3.78
N LEU A 145 -8.82 -15.07 4.54
CA LEU A 145 -9.09 -16.48 4.34
C LEU A 145 -10.53 -16.78 4.79
N PRO A 146 -11.36 -17.45 3.97
CA PRO A 146 -12.80 -17.61 4.23
C PRO A 146 -13.12 -18.24 5.59
N GLU A 147 -12.38 -19.28 5.97
CA GLU A 147 -12.63 -20.07 7.18
C GLU A 147 -11.94 -19.51 8.44
N ALA A 148 -11.14 -18.47 8.27
CA ALA A 148 -10.31 -17.89 9.32
C ALA A 148 -10.49 -16.37 9.43
N SER A 149 -11.69 -15.86 9.14
CA SER A 149 -11.98 -14.43 9.23
C SER A 149 -13.44 -14.16 9.55
N ALA A 150 -13.66 -13.05 10.27
CA ALA A 150 -14.98 -12.54 10.58
C ALA A 150 -14.97 -11.00 10.54
N THR A 151 -16.10 -10.43 10.17
CA THR A 151 -16.35 -8.98 10.25
C THR A 151 -17.65 -8.76 11.01
N ASP A 152 -17.63 -7.85 11.96
CA ASP A 152 -18.81 -7.45 12.71
C ASP A 152 -18.90 -5.92 12.78
N SER A 153 -20.09 -5.41 13.08
CA SER A 153 -20.35 -3.99 13.16
C SER A 153 -20.64 -3.59 14.62
N TYR A 154 -19.75 -2.79 15.18
CA TYR A 154 -19.81 -2.40 16.58
C TYR A 154 -20.47 -1.04 16.75
N PHE A 155 -21.28 -0.96 17.80
CA PHE A 155 -21.99 0.24 18.20
C PHE A 155 -21.05 1.25 18.88
N HIS A 156 -21.09 2.48 18.41
CA HIS A 156 -20.35 3.60 18.99
C HIS A 156 -21.29 4.78 19.30
N VAL A 157 -21.06 5.44 20.43
CA VAL A 157 -21.79 6.64 20.82
C VAL A 157 -20.80 7.77 21.00
N LYS A 158 -21.07 8.89 20.35
CA LYS A 158 -20.36 10.13 20.61
C LYS A 158 -21.27 11.03 21.48
N TYR A 159 -20.81 11.31 22.69
CA TYR A 159 -21.49 12.24 23.57
C TYR A 159 -21.11 13.68 23.20
N ALA A 160 -22.11 14.55 23.03
CA ALA A 160 -21.87 15.96 22.98
C ALA A 160 -21.54 16.48 24.40
N SER A 161 -20.54 17.31 24.51
CA SER A 161 -20.24 17.99 25.77
C SER A 161 -21.36 18.96 26.11
N GLU A 162 -21.93 18.87 27.31
CA GLU A 162 -23.00 19.74 27.85
C GLU A 162 -22.57 21.20 28.04
N ARG A 163 -21.49 21.68 27.43
CA ARG A 163 -20.90 22.99 27.71
C ARG A 163 -21.46 24.17 26.93
N SER A 164 -22.51 24.03 26.12
CA SER A 164 -23.21 25.17 25.55
C SER A 164 -24.41 25.53 26.40
N GLY A 165 -24.26 26.55 27.26
CA GLY A 165 -25.29 27.04 28.20
C GLY A 165 -26.54 27.66 27.54
N GLU A 166 -26.72 27.56 26.23
CA GLU A 166 -27.88 28.06 25.50
C GLU A 166 -28.97 27.02 25.22
N GLN A 167 -28.74 25.73 25.44
CA GLN A 167 -29.72 24.68 25.19
C GLN A 167 -30.57 24.24 26.40
N ARG A 168 -30.50 24.95 27.51
CA ARG A 168 -31.28 24.66 28.74
C ARG A 168 -32.70 25.20 28.76
N LYS A 169 -33.27 25.70 27.67
CA LYS A 169 -34.62 26.24 27.62
C LYS A 169 -35.54 25.47 26.64
N ALA A 170 -35.56 24.16 26.72
CA ALA A 170 -36.61 23.39 26.06
C ALA A 170 -37.72 23.06 27.04
N ASP A 171 -38.83 23.80 26.97
CA ASP A 171 -39.96 23.72 27.91
C ASP A 171 -41.03 22.72 27.51
N SER A 172 -40.81 21.81 26.53
CA SER A 172 -41.78 20.81 26.12
C SER A 172 -41.19 19.39 25.95
N ALA A 173 -42.02 18.36 26.18
CA ALA A 173 -41.61 16.97 26.03
C ALA A 173 -41.25 16.57 24.57
N GLU A 174 -41.73 17.34 23.57
CA GLU A 174 -41.37 17.17 22.17
C GLU A 174 -39.97 17.77 21.85
N GLU A 175 -39.64 18.91 22.48
CA GLU A 175 -38.31 19.50 22.43
C GLU A 175 -37.27 18.65 23.19
N ALA A 176 -37.66 17.98 24.27
CA ALA A 176 -36.79 17.01 24.98
C ALA A 176 -36.47 15.77 24.16
N ARG A 177 -37.35 15.34 23.22
CA ARG A 177 -37.02 14.31 22.22
C ARG A 177 -36.04 14.82 21.17
N GLY A 178 -36.05 16.13 20.86
CA GLY A 178 -35.04 16.79 20.03
C GLY A 178 -33.71 17.04 20.75
N ALA A 179 -33.69 17.09 22.10
CA ALA A 179 -32.48 17.31 22.89
C ALA A 179 -31.53 16.10 22.94
N ASN A 180 -31.94 14.93 22.47
CA ASN A 180 -31.04 13.82 22.13
C ASN A 180 -30.15 14.10 20.91
N LEU A 181 -30.20 15.27 20.31
CA LEU A 181 -29.32 15.77 19.26
C LEU A 181 -27.82 15.83 19.65
N GLY A 182 -27.52 15.65 20.94
CA GLY A 182 -26.16 15.57 21.44
C GLY A 182 -25.46 14.21 21.32
N GLN A 183 -26.21 13.14 21.01
CA GLN A 183 -25.65 11.80 20.88
C GLN A 183 -25.68 11.35 19.42
N ALA A 184 -24.52 11.34 18.77
CA ALA A 184 -24.38 10.69 17.46
C ALA A 184 -24.11 9.19 17.67
N ILE A 185 -25.10 8.38 17.31
CA ILE A 185 -25.00 6.91 17.31
C ILE A 185 -24.53 6.48 15.92
N PHE A 186 -23.47 5.69 15.87
CA PHE A 186 -22.97 5.15 14.60
C PHE A 186 -22.37 3.76 14.79
N HIS A 187 -22.41 3.00 13.72
CA HIS A 187 -21.83 1.66 13.66
C HIS A 187 -20.54 1.69 12.87
N ARG A 188 -19.50 1.05 13.42
CA ARG A 188 -18.20 0.89 12.76
C ARG A 188 -17.88 -0.58 12.62
N PRO A 189 -17.49 -1.04 11.42
CA PRO A 189 -17.05 -2.40 11.24
C PRO A 189 -15.67 -2.59 11.86
N ALA A 190 -15.40 -3.78 12.38
CA ALA A 190 -14.07 -4.27 12.66
C ALA A 190 -13.95 -5.70 12.15
N SER A 191 -12.83 -5.98 11.52
CA SER A 191 -12.53 -7.28 10.93
C SER A 191 -11.38 -7.92 11.69
N SER A 192 -11.48 -9.25 11.86
CA SER A 192 -10.43 -10.08 12.45
C SER A 192 -10.23 -11.31 11.58
N GLY A 193 -8.97 -11.71 11.37
CA GLY A 193 -8.70 -12.91 10.60
C GLY A 193 -7.30 -13.06 10.08
N VAL A 194 -7.12 -14.13 9.30
CA VAL A 194 -5.89 -14.42 8.55
C VAL A 194 -6.02 -13.83 7.16
N TYR A 195 -5.07 -13.02 6.75
CA TYR A 195 -5.07 -12.30 5.47
C TYR A 195 -3.93 -12.77 4.57
N ALA A 196 -4.24 -13.09 3.33
CA ALA A 196 -3.27 -13.40 2.28
C ALA A 196 -2.78 -12.11 1.61
N ILE A 197 -1.48 -11.95 1.52
CA ILE A 197 -0.77 -10.78 1.00
C ILE A 197 0.12 -11.20 -0.14
N VAL A 198 0.05 -10.48 -1.27
CA VAL A 198 0.99 -10.59 -2.38
C VAL A 198 1.43 -9.20 -2.81
N SER A 199 2.74 -9.04 -3.03
CA SER A 199 3.32 -7.79 -3.50
C SER A 199 4.55 -8.05 -4.34
N THR A 200 4.80 -7.21 -5.35
CA THR A 200 6.00 -7.25 -6.18
C THR A 200 6.66 -5.87 -6.23
N ILE A 201 7.97 -5.85 -6.19
CA ILE A 201 8.79 -4.64 -6.17
C ILE A 201 9.93 -4.76 -7.20
N GLU A 202 9.91 -3.90 -8.20
CA GLU A 202 10.91 -3.85 -9.26
C GLU A 202 12.00 -2.82 -8.96
N LEU A 203 12.95 -3.16 -8.07
CA LEU A 203 14.01 -2.26 -7.63
C LEU A 203 14.84 -1.69 -8.78
N ALA A 204 15.10 -2.48 -9.81
CA ALA A 204 15.86 -2.05 -10.99
C ALA A 204 15.19 -0.90 -11.76
N ARG A 205 13.87 -0.69 -11.59
CA ARG A 205 13.16 0.39 -12.26
C ARG A 205 13.18 1.73 -11.53
N VAL A 206 13.72 1.79 -10.31
CA VAL A 206 13.90 3.06 -9.59
C VAL A 206 14.86 3.96 -10.37
N GLY A 207 14.39 5.14 -10.76
CA GLY A 207 15.14 6.11 -11.56
C GLY A 207 15.35 5.71 -13.02
N PHE A 208 14.70 4.65 -13.50
CA PHE A 208 14.83 4.14 -14.86
C PHE A 208 13.71 4.70 -15.76
N ASN A 209 14.12 5.28 -16.90
CA ASN A 209 13.19 5.76 -17.90
C ASN A 209 12.87 4.63 -18.89
N ASP A 210 11.62 4.16 -18.88
CA ASP A 210 11.17 3.03 -19.70
C ASP A 210 11.17 3.35 -21.21
N ILE A 211 11.14 4.64 -21.60
CA ILE A 211 11.17 5.06 -23.01
C ILE A 211 12.59 5.02 -23.56
N THR A 212 13.54 5.57 -22.81
CA THR A 212 14.95 5.65 -23.26
C THR A 212 15.76 4.41 -22.90
N GLN A 213 15.23 3.53 -22.05
CA GLN A 213 15.90 2.37 -21.48
C GLN A 213 17.21 2.74 -20.75
N ARG A 214 17.19 3.88 -20.03
CA ARG A 214 18.33 4.42 -19.30
C ARG A 214 17.91 4.97 -17.95
N TYR A 215 18.87 5.08 -17.05
CA TYR A 215 18.68 5.74 -15.77
C TYR A 215 18.78 7.26 -15.95
N ALA A 216 17.75 7.98 -15.48
CA ALA A 216 17.70 9.43 -15.47
C ALA A 216 18.42 10.05 -14.26
N ILE A 217 18.66 9.26 -13.21
CA ILE A 217 19.31 9.71 -11.98
C ILE A 217 20.57 8.90 -11.68
N HIS A 218 21.50 9.51 -10.92
CA HIS A 218 22.77 8.89 -10.55
C HIS A 218 22.62 7.73 -9.58
N ALA A 219 23.63 6.85 -9.53
CA ALA A 219 23.65 5.64 -8.73
C ALA A 219 23.41 5.91 -7.21
N GLU A 220 24.00 6.99 -6.69
CA GLU A 220 23.85 7.40 -5.28
C GLU A 220 22.39 7.76 -4.94
N GLN A 221 21.72 8.51 -5.83
CA GLN A 221 20.29 8.85 -5.67
C GLN A 221 19.42 7.60 -5.76
N ARG A 222 19.76 6.66 -6.66
CA ARG A 222 19.04 5.37 -6.75
C ARG A 222 19.19 4.57 -5.47
N THR A 223 20.41 4.47 -4.94
CA THR A 223 20.68 3.76 -3.67
C THR A 223 19.90 4.35 -2.52
N ALA A 224 19.84 5.69 -2.41
CA ALA A 224 19.06 6.36 -1.38
C ALA A 224 17.54 6.07 -1.52
N ARG A 225 17.01 6.06 -2.75
CA ARG A 225 15.61 5.71 -3.03
C ARG A 225 15.31 4.24 -2.76
N HIS A 226 16.21 3.32 -3.11
CA HIS A 226 16.07 1.89 -2.79
C HIS A 226 15.94 1.69 -1.29
N LYS A 227 16.85 2.30 -0.51
CA LYS A 227 16.82 2.21 0.96
C LYS A 227 15.50 2.73 1.52
N ALA A 228 15.06 3.93 1.12
CA ALA A 228 13.80 4.49 1.57
C ALA A 228 12.58 3.66 1.13
N LEU A 229 12.64 3.04 -0.06
CA LEU A 229 11.59 2.15 -0.56
C LEU A 229 11.47 0.89 0.29
N LEU A 230 12.57 0.17 0.53
CA LEU A 230 12.56 -1.04 1.35
C LEU A 230 12.13 -0.75 2.79
N GLU A 231 12.63 0.35 3.36
CA GLU A 231 12.24 0.83 4.70
C GLU A 231 10.73 1.17 4.75
N SER A 232 10.17 1.83 3.75
CA SER A 232 8.74 2.15 3.69
C SER A 232 7.85 0.92 3.55
N ILE A 233 8.29 -0.09 2.80
CA ILE A 233 7.59 -1.38 2.70
C ILE A 233 7.59 -2.09 4.07
N LEU A 234 8.74 -2.15 4.73
CA LEU A 234 8.84 -2.71 6.08
C LEU A 234 7.88 -2.02 7.05
N TYR A 235 7.86 -0.68 7.06
CA TYR A 235 7.00 0.10 7.95
C TYR A 235 5.52 -0.06 7.65
N SER A 236 5.14 -0.40 6.40
CA SER A 236 3.75 -0.70 6.05
C SER A 236 3.19 -1.90 6.81
N PHE A 237 4.05 -2.85 7.20
CA PHE A 237 3.65 -4.01 8.00
C PHE A 237 3.85 -3.81 9.51
N ILE A 238 4.82 -2.97 9.92
CA ILE A 238 5.02 -2.63 11.34
C ILE A 238 3.90 -1.71 11.85
N GLN A 239 3.50 -0.73 11.01
CA GLN A 239 2.48 0.25 11.36
C GLN A 239 1.58 0.53 10.15
N PRO A 240 0.60 -0.33 9.88
CA PRO A 240 -0.36 -0.13 8.80
C PRO A 240 -1.30 1.02 9.13
N ASN A 241 -1.07 2.17 8.52
CA ASN A 241 -1.83 3.41 8.70
C ASN A 241 -3.05 3.46 7.75
N GLY A 242 -4.05 2.61 8.00
CA GLY A 242 -5.28 2.57 7.19
C GLY A 242 -6.33 3.60 7.58
N ALA A 243 -7.57 3.37 7.18
CA ALA A 243 -8.66 4.36 7.24
C ALA A 243 -9.05 4.79 8.66
N MET A 244 -9.12 3.87 9.62
CA MET A 244 -9.63 4.14 10.98
C MET A 244 -8.55 4.01 12.06
N ARG A 245 -7.32 4.35 11.75
CA ARG A 245 -6.15 4.15 12.62
C ARG A 245 -6.22 4.78 14.01
N SER A 246 -7.00 5.83 14.20
CA SER A 246 -7.06 6.53 15.50
C SER A 246 -7.83 5.76 16.57
N THR A 247 -8.74 4.87 16.18
CA THR A 247 -9.63 4.15 17.10
C THR A 247 -9.68 2.65 16.86
N GLN A 248 -9.17 2.19 15.74
CA GLN A 248 -9.15 0.78 15.31
C GLN A 248 -7.78 0.44 14.71
N HIS A 249 -6.73 0.71 15.49
CA HIS A 249 -5.38 0.27 15.13
C HIS A 249 -5.34 -1.25 15.16
N PRO A 250 -4.90 -1.93 14.08
CA PRO A 250 -4.91 -3.38 14.01
C PRO A 250 -3.98 -4.01 15.04
N HIS A 251 -4.42 -5.11 15.66
CA HIS A 251 -3.51 -6.00 16.37
C HIS A 251 -2.88 -6.95 15.36
N LEU A 252 -1.61 -6.75 15.05
CA LEU A 252 -0.83 -7.70 14.26
C LEU A 252 -0.37 -8.83 15.20
N VAL A 253 -1.03 -9.98 15.11
CA VAL A 253 -0.78 -11.13 16.00
C VAL A 253 0.31 -12.04 15.44
N ASP A 254 0.33 -12.25 14.12
CA ASP A 254 1.30 -13.09 13.42
C ASP A 254 1.60 -12.53 12.02
N PHE A 255 2.84 -12.74 11.56
CA PHE A 255 3.27 -12.38 10.20
C PHE A 255 4.29 -13.39 9.71
N ARG A 256 3.93 -14.17 8.71
CA ARG A 256 4.77 -15.26 8.16
C ARG A 256 4.64 -15.35 6.65
N GLY A 257 5.69 -15.82 5.99
CA GLY A 257 5.67 -15.94 4.53
C GLY A 257 7.04 -16.18 3.92
N VAL A 258 7.17 -15.73 2.67
CA VAL A 258 8.40 -15.85 1.88
C VAL A 258 8.65 -14.53 1.16
N VAL A 259 9.88 -14.04 1.21
CA VAL A 259 10.41 -13.02 0.30
C VAL A 259 11.16 -13.74 -0.81
N SER A 260 10.71 -13.59 -2.04
CA SER A 260 11.39 -14.07 -3.24
C SER A 260 12.28 -12.97 -3.78
N LEU A 261 13.53 -13.27 -4.08
CA LEU A 261 14.53 -12.32 -4.57
C LEU A 261 14.99 -12.72 -5.97
N SER A 262 15.09 -11.75 -6.87
CA SER A 262 15.74 -11.93 -8.16
C SER A 262 16.93 -11.01 -8.32
N SER A 263 18.07 -11.57 -8.74
CA SER A 263 19.30 -10.81 -9.04
C SER A 263 19.48 -10.52 -10.54
N GLN A 264 18.56 -10.94 -11.38
CA GLN A 264 18.60 -10.81 -12.84
C GLN A 264 17.22 -10.39 -13.38
N VAL A 265 17.13 -10.18 -14.69
CA VAL A 265 15.85 -9.96 -15.40
C VAL A 265 15.06 -11.26 -15.47
N VAL A 266 14.64 -11.74 -14.31
CA VAL A 266 13.77 -12.91 -14.11
C VAL A 266 12.73 -12.47 -13.07
N PRO A 267 11.44 -12.74 -13.28
CA PRO A 267 10.42 -12.40 -12.28
C PRO A 267 10.71 -13.10 -10.95
N ALA A 268 10.71 -12.35 -9.84
CA ALA A 268 10.67 -12.97 -8.53
C ALA A 268 9.31 -13.67 -8.37
N PRO A 269 9.29 -15.00 -8.13
CA PRO A 269 8.04 -15.75 -8.12
C PRO A 269 7.14 -15.32 -6.96
N THR A 270 5.84 -15.22 -7.25
CA THR A 270 4.79 -14.82 -6.29
C THR A 270 3.65 -15.81 -6.37
N LEU A 271 3.24 -16.37 -5.25
CA LEU A 271 2.05 -17.19 -5.12
C LEU A 271 1.18 -16.70 -3.97
N SER A 272 -0.13 -16.74 -4.16
CA SER A 272 -1.05 -16.31 -3.12
C SER A 272 -1.08 -17.31 -1.96
N PRO A 273 -0.98 -16.85 -0.71
CA PRO A 273 -1.18 -17.67 0.48
C PRO A 273 -2.64 -18.15 0.69
N LEU A 274 -3.56 -17.84 -0.20
CA LEU A 274 -4.84 -18.54 -0.31
C LEU A 274 -4.64 -20.02 -0.68
N ASN A 275 -3.54 -20.33 -1.37
CA ASN A 275 -3.06 -21.69 -1.54
C ASN A 275 -2.25 -22.10 -0.30
N THR A 276 -2.73 -23.08 0.45
CA THR A 276 -2.07 -23.56 1.68
C THR A 276 -0.65 -24.07 1.46
N ASN A 277 -0.34 -24.57 0.23
CA ASN A 277 0.97 -25.10 -0.14
C ASN A 277 1.84 -24.09 -0.89
N PHE A 278 1.54 -22.77 -0.78
CA PHE A 278 2.24 -21.74 -1.55
C PHE A 278 3.75 -21.73 -1.37
N GLN A 279 4.26 -22.06 -0.18
CA GLN A 279 5.71 -22.08 0.11
C GLN A 279 6.43 -23.19 -0.65
N GLU A 280 5.89 -24.40 -0.60
CA GLU A 280 6.43 -25.56 -1.32
C GLU A 280 6.39 -25.36 -2.84
N GLU A 281 5.29 -24.79 -3.35
CA GLU A 281 5.18 -24.47 -4.77
C GLU A 281 6.17 -23.36 -5.18
N LEU A 282 6.41 -22.35 -4.33
CA LEU A 282 7.45 -21.33 -4.57
C LEU A 282 8.84 -21.96 -4.65
N GLU A 283 9.17 -22.90 -3.78
CA GLU A 283 10.45 -23.64 -3.83
C GLU A 283 10.59 -24.40 -5.15
N GLN A 284 9.54 -25.11 -5.58
CA GLN A 284 9.54 -25.84 -6.83
C GLN A 284 9.71 -24.93 -8.04
N VAL A 285 8.93 -23.82 -8.11
CA VAL A 285 9.02 -22.82 -9.18
C VAL A 285 10.41 -22.21 -9.23
N THR A 286 10.93 -21.81 -8.09
CA THR A 286 12.28 -21.22 -7.97
C THR A 286 13.36 -22.22 -8.44
N GLY A 287 13.24 -23.47 -8.04
CA GLY A 287 14.14 -24.54 -8.48
C GLY A 287 14.13 -24.72 -10.01
N GLN A 288 12.96 -24.70 -10.63
CA GLN A 288 12.84 -24.83 -12.09
C GLN A 288 13.40 -23.57 -12.82
N LEU A 289 13.09 -22.38 -12.33
CA LEU A 289 13.62 -21.14 -12.92
C LEU A 289 15.15 -21.06 -12.78
N ASN A 290 15.71 -21.50 -11.67
CA ASN A 290 17.16 -21.57 -11.48
C ASN A 290 17.87 -22.63 -12.37
N ARG A 291 17.14 -23.60 -12.95
CA ARG A 291 17.69 -24.45 -14.01
C ARG A 291 17.86 -23.69 -15.32
N ILE A 292 16.97 -22.72 -15.60
CA ILE A 292 17.01 -21.87 -16.80
C ILE A 292 18.06 -20.76 -16.63
N ARG A 293 18.11 -20.16 -15.45
CA ARG A 293 19.00 -19.05 -15.08
C ARG A 293 19.69 -19.36 -13.75
N PRO A 294 20.80 -20.06 -13.76
CA PRO A 294 21.48 -20.50 -12.54
C PRO A 294 21.78 -19.37 -11.55
N GLY A 295 21.31 -19.52 -10.32
CA GLY A 295 21.55 -18.56 -9.23
C GLY A 295 20.81 -17.22 -9.35
N ALA A 296 19.84 -17.12 -10.29
CA ALA A 296 19.08 -15.89 -10.47
C ALA A 296 18.10 -15.59 -9.33
N LEU A 297 17.58 -16.64 -8.70
CA LEU A 297 16.50 -16.54 -7.71
C LEU A 297 16.92 -17.12 -6.36
N ALA A 298 16.47 -16.47 -5.30
CA ALA A 298 16.60 -16.94 -3.93
C ALA A 298 15.29 -16.71 -3.15
N LEU A 299 14.98 -17.65 -2.24
CA LEU A 299 13.85 -17.52 -1.32
C LEU A 299 14.37 -17.22 0.09
N ARG A 300 13.63 -16.41 0.81
CA ARG A 300 13.87 -16.07 2.22
C ARG A 300 12.56 -16.27 2.98
N PRO A 301 12.31 -17.49 3.51
CA PRO A 301 11.15 -17.73 4.37
C PRO A 301 11.31 -16.99 5.70
N PHE A 302 10.17 -16.60 6.30
CA PHE A 302 10.10 -15.99 7.62
C PHE A 302 8.86 -16.47 8.36
N LYS A 303 8.97 -16.54 9.69
CA LYS A 303 7.91 -17.00 10.60
C LYS A 303 7.45 -15.93 11.59
N SER A 304 8.02 -14.73 11.51
CA SER A 304 7.66 -13.61 12.37
C SER A 304 7.98 -12.28 11.71
N LEU A 305 7.38 -11.20 12.23
CA LEU A 305 7.71 -9.83 11.82
C LEU A 305 9.20 -9.50 12.09
N ALA A 306 9.79 -10.06 13.14
CA ALA A 306 11.21 -9.86 13.44
C ALA A 306 12.12 -10.48 12.36
N GLU A 307 11.84 -11.71 11.93
CA GLU A 307 12.58 -12.35 10.83
C GLU A 307 12.38 -11.60 9.52
N PHE A 308 11.16 -11.16 9.21
CA PHE A 308 10.90 -10.32 8.04
C PHE A 308 11.70 -9.01 8.09
N THR A 309 11.77 -8.37 9.26
CA THR A 309 12.56 -7.15 9.46
C THR A 309 14.03 -7.40 9.17
N THR A 310 14.59 -8.51 9.64
CA THR A 310 15.97 -8.91 9.34
C THR A 310 16.20 -9.06 7.83
N ILE A 311 15.32 -9.78 7.13
CA ILE A 311 15.43 -9.98 5.67
C ILE A 311 15.39 -8.66 4.91
N MET A 312 14.54 -7.73 5.33
CA MET A 312 14.36 -6.44 4.63
C MET A 312 15.46 -5.42 4.96
N SER A 313 16.20 -5.61 6.04
CA SER A 313 17.31 -4.72 6.45
C SER A 313 18.69 -5.16 5.92
N ASP A 314 18.86 -6.44 5.61
CA ASP A 314 20.07 -7.03 5.03
C ASP A 314 20.19 -6.75 3.53
#